data_0452a13153109d6c57b4abcf594acf8a
#
_entry.id   0452a13153109d6c57b4abcf594acf8a
#
_cell.length_a   1.000
_cell.length_b   1.000
_cell.length_c   1.000
_cell.angle_alpha   90.00
_cell.angle_beta   90.00
_cell.angle_gamma   90.00
#
_symmetry.space_group_name_H-M   'P 1'
#
loop_
_entity.id
_entity.type
_entity.pdbx_description
1 polymer ?
#
loop_
_entity_poly.entity_id
_entity_poly.type
_entity_poly.pdbx_seq_one_letter_code
_entity_poly.pdbx_strand_id
1 'polypeptide(L)'
;MDIKMARKEMITKDKILETAFELARSEGIENVTARKLAAKIGCSTQPIFRVYANMNELYEEIYQKAIDSFGDYYENFKSEVDTPFIHLGLAYINYAKEENRLFQLLFQSANRGDRGLFELLNGKTGAVSKEISKAAASGCKNPSGLFMKMWIFIHGCACMVLTGDYDLTEEETVDLLKDIYKSCS
;
A
#
# COMPACT_ATOMS: atom_id res chain seq x y z
N MET A 1 -16.73 28.96 42.04
CA MET A 1 -15.49 28.39 41.46
C MET A 1 -15.88 27.11 40.70
N ASP A 2 -16.39 27.28 39.48
CA ASP A 2 -16.92 26.17 38.66
C ASP A 2 -15.79 25.41 38.02
N ILE A 3 -15.52 24.22 38.54
CA ILE A 3 -14.62 23.25 37.89
C ILE A 3 -15.42 22.65 36.72
N LYS A 4 -15.26 23.23 35.54
CA LYS A 4 -15.70 22.65 34.27
C LYS A 4 -14.94 21.32 34.09
N MET A 5 -15.53 20.21 34.53
CA MET A 5 -15.03 18.88 34.16
C MET A 5 -15.03 18.79 32.64
N ALA A 6 -13.83 18.80 32.08
CA ALA A 6 -13.66 18.57 30.65
C ALA A 6 -14.33 17.24 30.30
N ARG A 7 -15.36 17.31 29.43
CA ARG A 7 -16.09 16.14 28.92
C ARG A 7 -15.04 15.26 28.25
N LYS A 8 -14.78 14.09 28.86
CA LYS A 8 -13.82 13.12 28.32
C LYS A 8 -14.25 12.80 26.89
N GLU A 9 -13.45 13.21 25.92
CA GLU A 9 -13.75 13.00 24.51
C GLU A 9 -13.99 11.51 24.27
N MET A 10 -15.13 11.17 23.68
CA MET A 10 -15.52 9.77 23.47
C MET A 10 -14.61 9.20 22.39
N ILE A 11 -13.81 8.19 22.72
CA ILE A 11 -12.90 7.53 21.79
C ILE A 11 -13.73 6.76 20.79
N THR A 12 -13.75 7.24 19.55
CA THR A 12 -14.51 6.65 18.44
C THR A 12 -13.69 5.54 17.75
N LYS A 13 -14.39 4.69 16.98
CA LYS A 13 -13.76 3.66 16.14
C LYS A 13 -12.79 4.30 15.15
N ASP A 14 -13.21 5.37 14.49
CA ASP A 14 -12.40 6.09 13.51
C ASP A 14 -11.10 6.62 14.13
N LYS A 15 -11.18 7.21 15.34
CA LYS A 15 -10.00 7.70 16.05
C LYS A 15 -9.01 6.57 16.36
N ILE A 16 -9.52 5.39 16.74
CA ILE A 16 -8.69 4.21 17.00
C ILE A 16 -8.02 3.76 15.70
N LEU A 17 -8.80 3.59 14.62
CA LEU A 17 -8.32 3.13 13.33
C LEU A 17 -7.28 4.10 12.73
N GLU A 18 -7.56 5.41 12.72
CA GLU A 18 -6.62 6.42 12.23
C GLU A 18 -5.30 6.39 12.99
N THR A 19 -5.38 6.36 14.34
CA THR A 19 -4.16 6.33 15.16
C THR A 19 -3.37 5.02 14.95
N ALA A 20 -4.06 3.90 14.76
CA ALA A 20 -3.45 2.61 14.51
C ALA A 20 -2.81 2.55 13.10
N PHE A 21 -3.47 3.12 12.11
CA PHE A 21 -2.93 3.23 10.74
C PHE A 21 -1.67 4.09 10.69
N GLU A 22 -1.68 5.27 11.31
CA GLU A 22 -0.49 6.13 11.39
C GLU A 22 0.66 5.47 12.17
N LEU A 23 0.33 4.63 13.17
CA LEU A 23 1.33 3.84 13.88
C LEU A 23 1.93 2.76 12.98
N ALA A 24 1.10 2.06 12.20
CA ALA A 24 1.55 1.08 11.22
C ALA A 24 2.41 1.71 10.12
N ARG A 25 2.00 2.88 9.62
CA ARG A 25 2.72 3.66 8.60
C ARG A 25 4.09 4.13 9.07
N SER A 26 4.19 4.61 10.31
CA SER A 26 5.43 5.18 10.84
C SER A 26 6.37 4.13 11.47
N GLU A 27 5.84 3.12 12.13
CA GLU A 27 6.62 2.19 12.95
C GLU A 27 6.52 0.71 12.50
N GLY A 28 5.60 0.38 11.57
CA GLY A 28 5.30 -0.97 11.13
C GLY A 28 4.14 -1.62 11.89
N ILE A 29 3.46 -2.57 11.24
CA ILE A 29 2.27 -3.24 11.79
C ILE A 29 2.58 -4.03 13.07
N GLU A 30 3.78 -4.56 13.19
CA GLU A 30 4.26 -5.30 14.36
C GLU A 30 4.32 -4.43 15.62
N ASN A 31 4.39 -3.11 15.45
CA ASN A 31 4.38 -2.12 16.54
C ASN A 31 2.97 -1.66 16.93
N VAL A 32 1.94 -2.02 16.20
CA VAL A 32 0.55 -1.71 16.54
C VAL A 32 0.05 -2.66 17.61
N THR A 33 0.25 -2.27 18.87
CA THR A 33 -0.25 -3.02 20.04
C THR A 33 -1.30 -2.22 20.77
N ALA A 34 -2.24 -2.89 21.46
CA ALA A 34 -3.28 -2.20 22.25
C ALA A 34 -2.67 -1.22 23.26
N ARG A 35 -1.50 -1.56 23.84
CA ARG A 35 -0.81 -0.73 24.82
C ARG A 35 -0.21 0.54 24.19
N LYS A 36 0.49 0.41 23.03
CA LYS A 36 1.04 1.57 22.31
C LYS A 36 -0.07 2.47 21.79
N LEU A 37 -1.13 1.87 21.24
CA LEU A 37 -2.29 2.59 20.71
C LEU A 37 -3.00 3.38 21.80
N ALA A 38 -3.27 2.75 22.95
CA ALA A 38 -3.87 3.40 24.11
C ALA A 38 -3.01 4.58 24.61
N ALA A 39 -1.69 4.41 24.65
CA ALA A 39 -0.77 5.47 25.04
C ALA A 39 -0.81 6.65 24.05
N LYS A 40 -0.83 6.39 22.73
CA LYS A 40 -0.94 7.45 21.69
C LYS A 40 -2.28 8.19 21.74
N ILE A 41 -3.37 7.49 22.04
CA ILE A 41 -4.71 8.09 22.16
C ILE A 41 -4.88 8.83 23.52
N GLY A 42 -4.07 8.52 24.52
CA GLY A 42 -4.19 9.07 25.87
C GLY A 42 -5.29 8.41 26.72
N CYS A 43 -5.47 7.08 26.57
CA CYS A 43 -6.49 6.31 27.27
C CYS A 43 -5.95 4.98 27.84
N SER A 44 -6.82 4.21 28.50
CA SER A 44 -6.53 2.80 28.80
C SER A 44 -6.84 1.92 27.58
N THR A 45 -6.47 0.63 27.63
CA THR A 45 -6.78 -0.33 26.54
C THR A 45 -8.27 -0.70 26.46
N GLN A 46 -9.04 -0.46 27.53
CA GLN A 46 -10.44 -0.85 27.59
C GLN A 46 -11.33 -0.25 26.48
N PRO A 47 -11.22 1.05 26.09
CA PRO A 47 -11.96 1.60 24.98
C PRO A 47 -11.69 0.89 23.65
N ILE A 48 -10.46 0.44 23.41
CA ILE A 48 -10.08 -0.27 22.19
C ILE A 48 -10.84 -1.59 22.11
N PHE A 49 -10.85 -2.37 23.20
CA PHE A 49 -11.55 -3.67 23.27
C PHE A 49 -13.07 -3.57 23.45
N ARG A 50 -13.63 -2.37 23.58
CA ARG A 50 -15.06 -2.13 23.41
C ARG A 50 -15.49 -2.05 21.95
N VAL A 51 -14.56 -1.64 21.08
CA VAL A 51 -14.80 -1.42 19.64
C VAL A 51 -14.38 -2.64 18.83
N TYR A 52 -13.23 -3.24 19.17
CA TYR A 52 -12.67 -4.41 18.49
C TYR A 52 -12.64 -5.59 19.47
N ALA A 53 -13.20 -6.74 19.07
CA ALA A 53 -13.18 -7.93 19.92
C ALA A 53 -11.75 -8.43 20.19
N ASN A 54 -10.84 -8.19 19.25
CA ASN A 54 -9.41 -8.53 19.34
C ASN A 54 -8.59 -7.65 18.39
N MET A 55 -7.25 -7.74 18.49
CA MET A 55 -6.36 -6.96 17.64
C MET A 55 -6.39 -7.38 16.16
N ASN A 56 -6.78 -8.62 15.85
CA ASN A 56 -6.83 -9.07 14.46
C ASN A 56 -7.92 -8.34 13.67
N GLU A 57 -9.07 -8.05 14.28
CA GLU A 57 -10.10 -7.23 13.63
C GLU A 57 -9.58 -5.82 13.28
N LEU A 58 -8.80 -5.21 14.18
CA LEU A 58 -8.17 -3.92 13.90
C LEU A 58 -7.11 -4.05 12.79
N TYR A 59 -6.31 -5.13 12.79
CA TYR A 59 -5.31 -5.36 11.74
C TYR A 59 -5.93 -5.53 10.37
N GLU A 60 -7.08 -6.20 10.25
CA GLU A 60 -7.81 -6.32 8.99
C GLU A 60 -8.27 -4.94 8.47
N GLU A 61 -8.74 -4.06 9.34
CA GLU A 61 -9.14 -2.70 8.94
C GLU A 61 -7.93 -1.83 8.57
N ILE A 62 -6.81 -1.94 9.28
CA ILE A 62 -5.56 -1.27 8.92
C ILE A 62 -5.09 -1.75 7.54
N TYR A 63 -5.16 -3.06 7.29
CA TYR A 63 -4.76 -3.65 6.02
C TYR A 63 -5.62 -3.13 4.88
N GLN A 64 -6.95 -3.09 5.06
CA GLN A 64 -7.86 -2.53 4.08
C GLN A 64 -7.57 -1.06 3.79
N LYS A 65 -7.32 -0.27 4.84
CA LYS A 65 -6.95 1.14 4.69
C LYS A 65 -5.61 1.32 3.97
N ALA A 66 -4.66 0.41 4.15
CA ALA A 66 -3.40 0.41 3.41
C ALA A 66 -3.60 0.10 1.91
N ILE A 67 -4.52 -0.82 1.57
CA ILE A 67 -4.90 -1.09 0.16
C ILE A 67 -5.52 0.17 -0.46
N ASP A 68 -6.46 0.81 0.24
CA ASP A 68 -7.10 2.03 -0.23
C ASP A 68 -6.07 3.16 -0.42
N SER A 69 -5.13 3.31 0.52
CA SER A 69 -4.02 4.29 0.44
C SER A 69 -3.11 4.06 -0.77
N PHE A 70 -2.80 2.81 -1.11
CA PHE A 70 -2.04 2.50 -2.33
C PHE A 70 -2.85 2.85 -3.60
N GLY A 71 -4.15 2.57 -3.61
CA GLY A 71 -5.04 2.94 -4.71
C GLY A 71 -5.09 4.45 -4.94
N ASP A 72 -5.25 5.21 -3.88
CA ASP A 72 -5.24 6.68 -3.91
C ASP A 72 -3.88 7.22 -4.38
N TYR A 73 -2.78 6.61 -3.91
CA TYR A 73 -1.43 6.96 -4.34
C TYR A 73 -1.26 6.75 -5.85
N TYR A 74 -1.67 5.59 -6.36
CA TYR A 74 -1.61 5.27 -7.80
C TYR A 74 -2.43 6.24 -8.64
N GLU A 75 -3.65 6.57 -8.23
CA GLU A 75 -4.52 7.50 -8.99
C GLU A 75 -3.98 8.94 -9.02
N ASN A 76 -3.29 9.36 -7.95
CA ASN A 76 -2.71 10.69 -7.84
C ASN A 76 -1.27 10.77 -8.37
N PHE A 77 -0.63 9.64 -8.64
CA PHE A 77 0.73 9.59 -9.19
C PHE A 77 0.74 10.15 -10.61
N LYS A 78 1.67 11.06 -10.87
CA LYS A 78 1.81 11.72 -12.17
C LYS A 78 3.00 11.16 -12.92
N SER A 79 2.77 10.72 -14.15
CA SER A 79 3.79 10.28 -15.08
C SER A 79 3.35 10.67 -16.50
N GLU A 80 4.29 11.11 -17.31
CA GLU A 80 4.06 11.41 -18.74
C GLU A 80 4.13 10.16 -19.62
N VAL A 81 4.43 8.98 -19.04
CA VAL A 81 4.61 7.73 -19.78
C VAL A 81 3.28 7.00 -19.91
N ASP A 82 2.78 6.87 -21.12
CA ASP A 82 1.51 6.16 -21.43
C ASP A 82 1.70 4.71 -21.91
N THR A 83 2.92 4.16 -21.77
CA THR A 83 3.16 2.74 -22.08
C THR A 83 2.54 1.86 -20.99
N PRO A 84 1.76 0.81 -21.37
CA PRO A 84 1.13 -0.08 -20.40
C PRO A 84 2.12 -0.61 -19.35
N PHE A 85 1.66 -0.73 -18.11
CA PHE A 85 2.41 -1.19 -16.93
C PHE A 85 3.54 -0.27 -16.44
N ILE A 86 4.05 0.68 -17.25
CA ILE A 86 5.16 1.55 -16.83
C ILE A 86 4.67 2.56 -15.79
N HIS A 87 3.54 3.21 -16.02
CA HIS A 87 2.95 4.13 -15.03
C HIS A 87 2.67 3.40 -13.69
N LEU A 88 2.06 2.22 -13.74
CA LEU A 88 1.83 1.39 -12.55
C LEU A 88 3.16 1.00 -11.87
N GLY A 89 4.17 0.65 -12.66
CA GLY A 89 5.51 0.29 -12.15
C GLY A 89 6.19 1.44 -11.44
N LEU A 90 6.16 2.63 -12.03
CA LEU A 90 6.73 3.84 -11.43
C LEU A 90 6.02 4.20 -10.12
N ALA A 91 4.68 4.21 -10.12
CA ALA A 91 3.90 4.46 -8.91
C ALA A 91 4.22 3.44 -7.81
N TYR A 92 4.35 2.15 -8.16
CA TYR A 92 4.67 1.08 -7.23
C TYR A 92 6.08 1.20 -6.62
N ILE A 93 7.09 1.50 -7.45
CA ILE A 93 8.48 1.69 -7.00
C ILE A 93 8.59 2.94 -6.11
N ASN A 94 7.92 4.03 -6.48
CA ASN A 94 7.91 5.24 -5.66
C ASN A 94 7.14 5.05 -4.35
N TYR A 95 6.03 4.29 -4.35
CA TYR A 95 5.34 3.92 -3.11
C TYR A 95 6.25 3.14 -2.15
N ALA A 96 7.09 2.24 -2.67
CA ALA A 96 8.09 1.55 -1.84
C ALA A 96 9.13 2.51 -1.23
N LYS A 97 9.48 3.61 -1.92
CA LYS A 97 10.39 4.66 -1.40
C LYS A 97 9.73 5.50 -0.31
N GLU A 98 8.51 5.97 -0.56
CA GLU A 98 7.84 6.96 0.27
C GLU A 98 7.08 6.33 1.44
N GLU A 99 6.48 5.15 1.22
CA GLU A 99 5.59 4.46 2.16
C GLU A 99 6.12 3.06 2.51
N ASN A 100 7.41 2.94 2.82
CA ASN A 100 8.08 1.65 2.91
C ASN A 100 7.42 0.68 3.90
N ARG A 101 6.88 1.15 5.03
CA ARG A 101 6.20 0.31 6.03
C ARG A 101 4.86 -0.22 5.53
N LEU A 102 4.09 0.61 4.84
CA LEU A 102 2.84 0.19 4.20
C LEU A 102 3.12 -0.75 3.03
N PHE A 103 4.18 -0.48 2.26
CA PHE A 103 4.63 -1.39 1.21
C PHE A 103 4.99 -2.78 1.76
N GLN A 104 5.77 -2.84 2.84
CA GLN A 104 6.11 -4.10 3.51
C GLN A 104 4.86 -4.82 4.00
N LEU A 105 3.91 -4.11 4.62
CA LEU A 105 2.65 -4.64 5.08
C LEU A 105 1.86 -5.30 3.93
N LEU A 106 1.72 -4.61 2.80
CA LEU A 106 0.90 -5.06 1.67
C LEU A 106 1.56 -6.17 0.85
N PHE A 107 2.86 -6.03 0.56
CA PHE A 107 3.51 -6.82 -0.49
C PHE A 107 4.58 -7.79 0.00
N GLN A 108 5.07 -7.64 1.23
CA GLN A 108 6.09 -8.53 1.80
C GLN A 108 5.61 -9.32 3.02
N SER A 109 4.47 -8.95 3.62
CA SER A 109 3.93 -9.68 4.76
C SER A 109 3.41 -11.05 4.37
N ALA A 110 3.72 -12.08 5.17
CA ALA A 110 3.11 -13.41 5.04
C ALA A 110 1.64 -13.41 5.50
N ASN A 111 1.20 -12.42 6.28
CA ASN A 111 -0.13 -12.33 6.87
C ASN A 111 -1.12 -11.56 5.99
N ARG A 112 -1.09 -11.79 4.69
CA ARG A 112 -2.02 -11.17 3.72
C ARG A 112 -3.42 -11.78 3.74
N GLY A 113 -3.67 -12.80 4.57
CA GLY A 113 -4.86 -13.61 4.48
C GLY A 113 -4.93 -14.34 3.13
N ASP A 114 -6.14 -14.58 2.64
CA ASP A 114 -6.37 -15.23 1.33
C ASP A 114 -6.29 -14.26 0.14
N ARG A 115 -5.83 -13.00 0.35
CA ARG A 115 -5.78 -11.97 -0.69
C ARG A 115 -4.70 -12.25 -1.71
N GLY A 116 -5.09 -12.41 -2.97
CA GLY A 116 -4.18 -12.58 -4.10
C GLY A 116 -3.46 -11.26 -4.46
N LEU A 117 -2.26 -11.38 -5.02
CA LEU A 117 -1.50 -10.23 -5.51
C LEU A 117 -2.29 -9.35 -6.49
N PHE A 118 -3.00 -9.98 -7.43
CA PHE A 118 -3.83 -9.27 -8.40
C PHE A 118 -4.90 -8.42 -7.71
N GLU A 119 -5.55 -8.95 -6.68
CA GLU A 119 -6.58 -8.25 -5.91
C GLU A 119 -6.01 -7.03 -5.20
N LEU A 120 -4.84 -7.17 -4.56
CA LEU A 120 -4.15 -6.07 -3.89
C LEU A 120 -3.80 -4.93 -4.83
N LEU A 121 -3.22 -5.25 -5.99
CA LEU A 121 -2.80 -4.27 -6.98
C LEU A 121 -3.97 -3.65 -7.74
N ASN A 122 -5.01 -4.45 -7.98
CA ASN A 122 -6.17 -3.99 -8.73
C ASN A 122 -7.04 -3.06 -7.88
N GLY A 123 -7.12 -3.31 -6.56
CA GLY A 123 -7.87 -2.52 -5.60
C GLY A 123 -9.27 -2.16 -6.08
N LYS A 124 -9.83 -1.06 -5.57
CA LYS A 124 -11.12 -0.51 -6.01
C LYS A 124 -11.04 0.19 -7.37
N THR A 125 -9.85 0.62 -7.76
CA THR A 125 -9.64 1.46 -8.95
C THR A 125 -9.54 0.64 -10.23
N GLY A 126 -9.28 -0.67 -10.14
CA GLY A 126 -9.07 -1.54 -11.27
C GLY A 126 -7.75 -1.26 -12.03
N ALA A 127 -6.71 -0.79 -11.33
CA ALA A 127 -5.46 -0.35 -11.91
C ALA A 127 -4.83 -1.41 -12.85
N VAL A 128 -4.68 -2.64 -12.39
CA VAL A 128 -4.09 -3.73 -13.20
C VAL A 128 -4.99 -4.08 -14.39
N SER A 129 -6.30 -4.13 -14.19
CA SER A 129 -7.26 -4.41 -15.27
C SER A 129 -7.22 -3.35 -16.35
N LYS A 130 -7.05 -2.08 -16.01
CA LYS A 130 -6.88 -0.98 -16.96
C LYS A 130 -5.60 -1.15 -17.79
N GLU A 131 -4.48 -1.46 -17.15
CA GLU A 131 -3.19 -1.66 -17.81
C GLU A 131 -3.19 -2.90 -18.73
N ILE A 132 -3.81 -4.00 -18.32
CA ILE A 132 -4.01 -5.20 -19.16
C ILE A 132 -4.84 -4.85 -20.40
N SER A 133 -5.92 -4.05 -20.24
CA SER A 133 -6.77 -3.61 -21.34
C SER A 133 -6.03 -2.69 -22.32
N LYS A 134 -5.19 -1.78 -21.82
CA LYS A 134 -4.31 -0.94 -22.66
C LYS A 134 -3.33 -1.79 -23.46
N ALA A 135 -2.68 -2.77 -22.83
CA ALA A 135 -1.75 -3.67 -23.52
C ALA A 135 -2.45 -4.49 -24.62
N ALA A 136 -3.67 -4.98 -24.36
CA ALA A 136 -4.48 -5.68 -25.39
C ALA A 136 -4.82 -4.75 -26.55
N ALA A 137 -5.26 -3.52 -26.29
CA ALA A 137 -5.57 -2.51 -27.29
C ALA A 137 -4.34 -2.12 -28.15
N SER A 138 -3.14 -2.20 -27.57
CA SER A 138 -1.86 -1.98 -28.28
C SER A 138 -1.38 -3.18 -29.09
N GLY A 139 -2.20 -4.25 -29.22
CA GLY A 139 -1.89 -5.43 -30.03
C GLY A 139 -1.12 -6.54 -29.32
N CYS A 140 -0.93 -6.46 -27.99
CA CYS A 140 -0.30 -7.53 -27.25
C CYS A 140 -1.17 -8.79 -27.26
N LYS A 141 -0.61 -9.92 -27.71
CA LYS A 141 -1.33 -11.20 -27.82
C LYS A 141 -1.58 -11.88 -26.46
N ASN A 142 -0.76 -11.59 -25.48
CA ASN A 142 -0.86 -12.16 -24.13
C ASN A 142 -0.64 -11.09 -23.05
N PRO A 143 -1.59 -10.16 -22.88
CA PRO A 143 -1.41 -9.02 -21.94
C PRO A 143 -1.31 -9.46 -20.47
N SER A 144 -1.96 -10.56 -20.07
CA SER A 144 -1.83 -11.11 -18.71
C SER A 144 -0.45 -11.72 -18.47
N GLY A 145 0.11 -12.41 -19.47
CA GLY A 145 1.48 -12.93 -19.40
C GLY A 145 2.52 -11.80 -19.38
N LEU A 146 2.29 -10.74 -20.17
CA LEU A 146 3.12 -9.55 -20.13
C LEU A 146 3.05 -8.86 -18.77
N PHE A 147 1.85 -8.70 -18.21
CA PHE A 147 1.69 -8.17 -16.85
C PHE A 147 2.55 -8.94 -15.84
N MET A 148 2.50 -10.27 -15.85
CA MET A 148 3.26 -11.08 -14.89
C MET A 148 4.78 -10.88 -15.04
N LYS A 149 5.29 -10.79 -16.27
CA LYS A 149 6.72 -10.54 -16.52
C LYS A 149 7.13 -9.15 -16.02
N MET A 150 6.36 -8.12 -16.38
CA MET A 150 6.58 -6.75 -15.91
C MET A 150 6.52 -6.67 -14.39
N TRP A 151 5.52 -7.36 -13.80
CA TRP A 151 5.34 -7.38 -12.35
C TRP A 151 6.55 -7.95 -11.59
N ILE A 152 7.07 -9.11 -12.02
CA ILE A 152 8.24 -9.73 -11.40
C ILE A 152 9.41 -8.74 -11.38
N PHE A 153 9.59 -8.01 -12.49
CA PHE A 153 10.67 -7.05 -12.62
C PHE A 153 10.45 -5.81 -11.75
N ILE A 154 9.27 -5.22 -11.82
CA ILE A 154 8.87 -4.04 -11.02
C ILE A 154 8.97 -4.35 -9.51
N HIS A 155 8.51 -5.54 -9.10
CA HIS A 155 8.61 -5.96 -7.71
C HIS A 155 10.06 -6.15 -7.27
N GLY A 156 10.91 -6.67 -8.13
CA GLY A 156 12.35 -6.75 -7.89
C GLY A 156 12.97 -5.37 -7.63
N CYS A 157 12.69 -4.38 -8.48
CA CYS A 157 13.13 -2.99 -8.28
C CYS A 157 12.64 -2.43 -6.93
N ALA A 158 11.36 -2.61 -6.60
CA ALA A 158 10.81 -2.14 -5.34
C ALA A 158 11.44 -2.82 -4.11
N CYS A 159 11.78 -4.11 -4.20
CA CYS A 159 12.52 -4.79 -3.15
C CYS A 159 13.94 -4.22 -2.96
N MET A 160 14.64 -3.92 -4.06
CA MET A 160 15.96 -3.27 -4.01
C MET A 160 15.89 -1.87 -3.39
N VAL A 161 14.80 -1.13 -3.61
CA VAL A 161 14.54 0.16 -2.92
C VAL A 161 14.55 -0.02 -1.40
N LEU A 162 13.88 -1.05 -0.90
CA LEU A 162 13.78 -1.29 0.55
C LEU A 162 15.09 -1.72 1.20
N THR A 163 15.99 -2.33 0.43
CA THR A 163 17.34 -2.72 0.90
C THR A 163 18.39 -1.62 0.69
N GLY A 164 18.04 -0.54 -0.01
CA GLY A 164 18.94 0.56 -0.34
C GLY A 164 19.88 0.25 -1.51
N ASP A 165 19.61 -0.80 -2.29
CA ASP A 165 20.43 -1.24 -3.42
C ASP A 165 19.94 -0.68 -4.78
N TYR A 166 18.86 0.15 -4.77
CA TYR A 166 18.28 0.76 -5.96
C TYR A 166 18.73 2.20 -6.11
N ASP A 167 19.69 2.46 -6.99
CA ASP A 167 20.34 3.74 -7.22
C ASP A 167 19.96 4.42 -8.55
N LEU A 168 19.03 3.81 -9.33
CA LEU A 168 18.59 4.39 -10.60
C LEU A 168 17.75 5.65 -10.38
N THR A 169 17.99 6.63 -11.24
CA THR A 169 17.12 7.80 -11.38
C THR A 169 15.75 7.42 -11.94
N GLU A 170 14.80 8.34 -11.92
CA GLU A 170 13.47 8.11 -12.51
C GLU A 170 13.57 7.87 -14.02
N GLU A 171 14.40 8.64 -14.74
CA GLU A 171 14.64 8.49 -16.17
C GLU A 171 15.22 7.12 -16.51
N GLU A 172 16.27 6.69 -15.82
CA GLU A 172 16.86 5.36 -15.98
C GLU A 172 15.88 4.24 -15.64
N THR A 173 15.03 4.43 -14.63
CA THR A 173 13.95 3.49 -14.29
C THR A 173 12.93 3.39 -15.42
N VAL A 174 12.52 4.50 -16.01
CA VAL A 174 11.59 4.53 -17.15
C VAL A 174 12.19 3.78 -18.34
N ASP A 175 13.45 4.04 -18.69
CA ASP A 175 14.11 3.40 -19.82
C ASP A 175 14.26 1.89 -19.60
N LEU A 176 14.64 1.49 -18.40
CA LEU A 176 14.72 0.09 -17.99
C LEU A 176 13.37 -0.62 -18.14
N LEU A 177 12.29 -0.02 -17.65
CA LEU A 177 10.95 -0.59 -17.76
C LEU A 177 10.45 -0.66 -19.21
N LYS A 178 10.79 0.33 -20.06
CA LYS A 178 10.49 0.29 -21.49
C LYS A 178 11.21 -0.84 -22.21
N ASP A 179 12.47 -1.08 -21.87
CA ASP A 179 13.26 -2.15 -22.50
C ASP A 179 12.74 -3.53 -22.09
N ILE A 180 12.36 -3.73 -20.82
CA ILE A 180 11.69 -4.96 -20.39
C ILE A 180 10.34 -5.13 -21.09
N TYR A 181 9.53 -4.07 -21.19
CA TYR A 181 8.26 -4.11 -21.90
C TYR A 181 8.43 -4.59 -23.36
N LYS A 182 9.37 -3.99 -24.10
CA LYS A 182 9.67 -4.37 -25.51
C LYS A 182 10.18 -5.81 -25.61
N SER A 183 10.98 -6.27 -24.67
CA SER A 183 11.56 -7.62 -24.68
C SER A 183 10.53 -8.71 -24.33
N CYS A 184 9.44 -8.34 -23.68
CA CYS A 184 8.43 -9.26 -23.16
C CYS A 184 7.10 -9.23 -23.92
N SER A 185 6.86 -8.18 -24.74
CA SER A 185 5.62 -7.98 -25.51
C SER A 185 5.50 -8.85 -26.77
#